data_e2d258933339886949beb918ba89cfca
#
_entry.id   e2d258933339886949beb918ba89cfca
#
_cell.length_a   1.000
_cell.length_b   1.000
_cell.length_c   1.000
_cell.angle_alpha   90.00
_cell.angle_beta   90.00
_cell.angle_gamma   90.00
#
_symmetry.space_group_name_H-M   'P 1'
#
loop_
_entity.id
_entity.type
_entity.pdbx_description
1 polymer ?
#
loop_
_entity_poly.entity_id
_entity_poly.type
_entity_poly.pdbx_seq_one_letter_code
_entity_poly.pdbx_strand_id
1 'polypeptide(L)'
;SSEHSISSATAGGVLRAIDRDRFRVIPVGITRDGAFVLEDDDPDKFALIPDALPEVRDNGTRVRLPDSTLSREWTVTDAEGTRSLGDVDVVLPILHGRFGEDGTVQGLLELLGIPYAGGGVLMSAIGMSKNVTKQVLRSANVPVVPWVAVTRADLARDRALWERRMRALDLPVFVKPNEAGSSVGVTKVSRWED
;
A
#
# COMPACT_ATOMS: atom_id res chain seq x y z
N SER A 1 1.72 2.89 -7.80
CA SER A 1 2.43 1.86 -7.01
C SER A 1 3.01 0.78 -7.93
N SER A 2 4.17 0.22 -7.59
CA SER A 2 4.74 -0.96 -8.25
C SER A 2 3.92 -2.23 -8.03
N GLU A 3 3.05 -2.22 -7.03
CA GLU A 3 2.20 -3.34 -6.60
C GLU A 3 0.74 -3.21 -7.06
N HIS A 4 0.47 -2.34 -8.05
CA HIS A 4 -0.89 -2.04 -8.54
C HIS A 4 -1.67 -3.31 -8.97
N SER A 5 -1.04 -4.18 -9.75
CA SER A 5 -1.69 -5.42 -10.21
C SER A 5 -1.95 -6.42 -9.08
N ILE A 6 -1.09 -6.42 -8.05
CA ILE A 6 -1.29 -7.27 -6.86
C ILE A 6 -2.46 -6.73 -6.03
N SER A 7 -2.57 -5.40 -5.88
CA SER A 7 -3.74 -4.78 -5.24
C SER A 7 -5.04 -5.17 -5.95
N SER A 8 -5.06 -5.08 -7.27
CA SER A 8 -6.22 -5.46 -8.07
C SER A 8 -6.59 -6.94 -7.88
N ALA A 9 -5.62 -7.85 -7.95
CA ALA A 9 -5.85 -9.29 -7.75
C ALA A 9 -6.38 -9.61 -6.33
N THR A 10 -5.81 -8.95 -5.31
CA THR A 10 -6.28 -9.11 -3.93
C THR A 10 -7.71 -8.59 -3.77
N ALA A 11 -8.04 -7.45 -4.40
CA ALA A 11 -9.40 -6.90 -4.42
C ALA A 11 -10.41 -7.87 -5.03
N GLY A 12 -10.06 -8.56 -6.13
CA GLY A 12 -10.89 -9.62 -6.71
C GLY A 12 -11.17 -10.77 -5.73
N GLY A 13 -10.15 -11.17 -4.96
CA GLY A 13 -10.33 -12.17 -3.90
C GLY A 13 -11.29 -11.70 -2.78
N VAL A 14 -11.17 -10.45 -2.37
CA VAL A 14 -12.07 -9.86 -1.36
C VAL A 14 -13.50 -9.74 -1.89
N LEU A 15 -13.68 -9.24 -3.12
CA LEU A 15 -15.01 -9.13 -3.76
C LEU A 15 -15.72 -10.48 -3.86
N ARG A 16 -14.97 -11.57 -4.05
CA ARG A 16 -15.53 -12.93 -4.09
C ARG A 16 -15.93 -13.46 -2.71
N ALA A 17 -15.22 -13.04 -1.67
CA ALA A 17 -15.39 -13.57 -0.31
C ALA A 17 -16.33 -12.74 0.58
N ILE A 18 -16.59 -11.47 0.23
CA ILE A 18 -17.36 -10.57 1.08
C ILE A 18 -18.81 -11.00 1.19
N ASP A 19 -19.37 -10.91 2.39
CA ASP A 19 -20.76 -11.25 2.70
C ASP A 19 -21.71 -10.18 2.16
N ARG A 20 -22.45 -10.53 1.09
CA ARG A 20 -23.39 -9.63 0.39
C ARG A 20 -24.70 -9.42 1.13
N ASP A 21 -25.02 -10.26 2.08
CA ASP A 21 -26.21 -10.07 2.93
C ASP A 21 -25.98 -8.98 3.98
N ARG A 22 -24.71 -8.73 4.31
CA ARG A 22 -24.31 -7.74 5.30
C ARG A 22 -23.75 -6.44 4.71
N PHE A 23 -23.15 -6.50 3.53
CA PHE A 23 -22.42 -5.38 2.95
C PHE A 23 -22.87 -5.08 1.52
N ARG A 24 -23.30 -3.84 1.29
CA ARG A 24 -23.39 -3.28 -0.05
C ARG A 24 -22.01 -2.76 -0.44
N VAL A 25 -21.41 -3.34 -1.45
CA VAL A 25 -20.06 -2.99 -1.90
C VAL A 25 -20.12 -1.93 -2.99
N ILE A 26 -19.22 -0.96 -2.90
CA ILE A 26 -18.95 0.05 -3.93
C ILE A 26 -17.48 -0.11 -4.29
N PRO A 27 -17.16 -0.84 -5.37
CA PRO A 27 -15.77 -1.03 -5.78
C PRO A 27 -15.23 0.26 -6.38
N VAL A 28 -14.18 0.81 -5.77
CA VAL A 28 -13.49 2.00 -6.26
C VAL A 28 -12.07 1.64 -6.63
N GLY A 29 -11.74 1.80 -7.89
CA GLY A 29 -10.40 1.62 -8.40
C GLY A 29 -9.61 2.93 -8.38
N ILE A 30 -8.29 2.84 -8.23
CA ILE A 30 -7.38 3.96 -8.38
C ILE A 30 -6.45 3.65 -9.55
N THR A 31 -6.51 4.45 -10.60
CA THR A 31 -5.67 4.28 -11.79
C THR A 31 -4.19 4.56 -11.46
N ARG A 32 -3.28 4.25 -12.37
CA ARG A 32 -1.83 4.48 -12.16
C ARG A 32 -1.47 5.95 -11.99
N ASP A 33 -2.23 6.84 -12.60
CA ASP A 33 -2.11 8.30 -12.49
C ASP A 33 -2.91 8.90 -11.32
N GLY A 34 -3.62 8.06 -10.54
CA GLY A 34 -4.25 8.45 -9.29
C GLY A 34 -5.73 8.87 -9.42
N ALA A 35 -6.38 8.64 -10.56
CA ALA A 35 -7.80 8.90 -10.69
C ALA A 35 -8.62 7.83 -9.97
N PHE A 36 -9.63 8.25 -9.21
CA PHE A 36 -10.60 7.36 -8.57
C PHE A 36 -11.72 7.06 -9.58
N VAL A 37 -11.92 5.80 -9.90
CA VAL A 37 -12.92 5.33 -10.86
C VAL A 37 -13.87 4.33 -10.21
N LEU A 38 -15.12 4.30 -10.66
CA LEU A 38 -16.07 3.28 -10.22
C LEU A 38 -15.81 2.01 -11.03
N GLU A 39 -15.55 0.92 -10.33
CA GLU A 39 -15.35 -0.38 -10.94
C GLU A 39 -16.63 -1.23 -10.88
N ASP A 40 -16.72 -2.20 -11.77
CA ASP A 40 -17.78 -3.19 -11.71
C ASP A 40 -17.60 -4.09 -10.48
N ASP A 41 -18.70 -4.48 -9.86
CA ASP A 41 -18.71 -5.46 -8.78
C ASP A 41 -18.59 -6.89 -9.34
N ASP A 42 -17.53 -7.11 -10.10
CA ASP A 42 -17.19 -8.38 -10.75
C ASP A 42 -15.78 -8.83 -10.31
N PRO A 43 -15.70 -9.85 -9.44
CA PRO A 43 -14.41 -10.36 -8.98
C PRO A 43 -13.56 -10.99 -10.10
N ASP A 44 -14.17 -11.46 -11.18
CA ASP A 44 -13.45 -12.13 -12.26
C ASP A 44 -12.69 -11.15 -13.16
N LYS A 45 -13.11 -9.87 -13.19
CA LYS A 45 -12.38 -8.78 -13.83
C LYS A 45 -10.95 -8.62 -13.29
N PHE A 46 -10.72 -8.99 -12.03
CA PHE A 46 -9.45 -8.88 -11.35
C PHE A 46 -8.72 -10.22 -11.18
N ALA A 47 -9.12 -11.26 -11.91
CA ALA A 47 -8.45 -12.55 -11.88
C ALA A 47 -7.00 -12.44 -12.39
N LEU A 48 -6.09 -13.17 -11.73
CA LEU A 48 -4.71 -13.30 -12.20
C LEU A 48 -4.69 -14.23 -13.42
N ILE A 49 -4.41 -13.66 -14.58
CA ILE A 49 -4.19 -14.40 -15.82
C ILE A 49 -2.68 -14.30 -16.12
N PRO A 50 -1.97 -15.41 -16.43
CA PRO A 50 -0.52 -15.42 -16.56
C PRO A 50 0.07 -14.33 -17.46
N ASP A 51 -0.58 -14.04 -18.58
CA ASP A 51 -0.09 -13.07 -19.58
C ASP A 51 -0.83 -11.72 -19.54
N ALA A 52 -1.75 -11.53 -18.58
CA ALA A 52 -2.53 -10.30 -18.44
C ALA A 52 -2.80 -9.98 -16.97
N LEU A 53 -1.88 -9.25 -16.35
CA LEU A 53 -2.06 -8.82 -14.98
C LEU A 53 -3.24 -7.84 -14.87
N PRO A 54 -4.10 -7.98 -13.83
CA PRO A 54 -5.24 -7.10 -13.65
C PRO A 54 -4.77 -5.67 -13.37
N GLU A 55 -5.48 -4.71 -13.94
CA GLU A 55 -5.16 -3.29 -13.84
C GLU A 55 -6.44 -2.47 -13.81
N VAL A 56 -6.49 -1.50 -12.90
CA VAL A 56 -7.49 -0.44 -12.92
C VAL A 56 -7.13 0.56 -14.01
N ARG A 57 -8.01 0.74 -14.98
CA ARG A 57 -7.85 1.69 -16.08
C ARG A 57 -8.88 2.81 -16.00
N ASP A 58 -8.57 3.92 -16.64
CA ASP A 58 -9.56 4.97 -16.85
C ASP A 58 -10.73 4.43 -17.68
N ASN A 59 -11.90 4.42 -17.09
CA ASN A 59 -13.14 3.92 -17.70
C ASN A 59 -14.17 5.04 -17.96
N GLY A 60 -13.72 6.30 -17.85
CA GLY A 60 -14.57 7.48 -18.06
C GLY A 60 -15.38 7.89 -16.83
N THR A 61 -15.35 7.12 -15.74
CA THR A 61 -15.98 7.53 -14.48
C THR A 61 -15.02 8.31 -13.59
N ARG A 62 -15.57 9.13 -12.68
CA ARG A 62 -14.81 9.82 -11.64
C ARG A 62 -15.55 9.76 -10.33
N VAL A 63 -15.00 9.00 -9.40
CA VAL A 63 -15.54 8.93 -8.03
C VAL A 63 -14.99 10.10 -7.22
N ARG A 64 -15.86 10.74 -6.46
CA ARG A 64 -15.53 11.83 -5.55
C ARG A 64 -15.93 11.45 -4.14
N LEU A 65 -14.97 11.64 -3.24
CA LEU A 65 -15.18 11.55 -1.80
C LEU A 65 -15.90 12.82 -1.32
N PRO A 66 -16.56 12.78 -0.14
CA PRO A 66 -17.11 14.00 0.46
C PRO A 66 -16.01 15.05 0.70
N ASP A 67 -16.38 16.32 0.68
CA ASP A 67 -15.47 17.45 0.93
C ASP A 67 -15.49 17.92 2.39
N SER A 68 -16.24 17.25 3.25
CA SER A 68 -16.45 17.62 4.64
C SER A 68 -16.74 16.39 5.49
N THR A 69 -16.35 16.45 6.77
CA THR A 69 -16.68 15.43 7.78
C THR A 69 -18.18 15.37 8.14
N LEU A 70 -18.96 16.32 7.65
CA LEU A 70 -20.42 16.37 7.86
C LEU A 70 -21.19 15.50 6.85
N SER A 71 -20.52 15.00 5.81
CA SER A 71 -21.11 14.13 4.81
C SER A 71 -20.34 12.81 4.72
N ARG A 72 -21.06 11.74 4.41
CA ARG A 72 -20.49 10.43 4.04
C ARG A 72 -20.85 10.05 2.62
N GLU A 73 -21.56 10.94 1.90
CA GLU A 73 -22.01 10.69 0.56
C GLU A 73 -20.86 10.71 -0.44
N TRP A 74 -20.72 9.64 -1.18
CA TRP A 74 -19.82 9.57 -2.33
C TRP A 74 -20.60 9.76 -3.62
N THR A 75 -19.98 10.36 -4.62
CA THR A 75 -20.60 10.59 -5.92
C THR A 75 -19.74 10.02 -7.03
N VAL A 76 -20.36 9.73 -8.17
CA VAL A 76 -19.67 9.40 -9.41
C VAL A 76 -20.15 10.30 -10.54
N THR A 77 -19.20 10.75 -11.34
CA THR A 77 -19.46 11.51 -12.57
C THR A 77 -19.00 10.68 -13.77
N ASP A 78 -19.82 10.62 -14.81
CA ASP A 78 -19.57 9.99 -16.10
C ASP A 78 -20.18 10.82 -17.25
N ALA A 79 -20.32 10.25 -18.45
CA ALA A 79 -20.90 10.92 -19.61
C ALA A 79 -22.38 11.31 -19.43
N GLU A 80 -23.09 10.63 -18.53
CA GLU A 80 -24.52 10.88 -18.24
C GLU A 80 -24.72 11.96 -17.17
N GLY A 81 -23.65 12.34 -16.46
CA GLY A 81 -23.67 13.36 -15.41
C GLY A 81 -23.17 12.86 -14.07
N THR A 82 -23.54 13.55 -13.00
CA THR A 82 -23.15 13.20 -11.63
C THR A 82 -24.33 12.56 -10.91
N ARG A 83 -24.08 11.43 -10.25
CA ARG A 83 -25.05 10.74 -9.40
C ARG A 83 -24.45 10.33 -8.06
N SER A 84 -25.31 10.17 -7.07
CA SER A 84 -24.96 9.67 -5.75
C SER A 84 -24.67 8.17 -5.79
N LEU A 85 -23.63 7.76 -5.08
CA LEU A 85 -23.36 6.37 -4.72
C LEU A 85 -23.92 6.03 -3.34
N GLY A 86 -24.42 7.04 -2.63
CA GLY A 86 -24.93 6.97 -1.26
C GLY A 86 -23.82 7.14 -0.23
N ASP A 87 -24.22 7.03 1.03
CA ASP A 87 -23.30 7.10 2.16
C ASP A 87 -22.41 5.87 2.24
N VAL A 88 -21.15 6.10 2.56
CA VAL A 88 -20.14 5.05 2.81
C VAL A 88 -19.87 4.97 4.31
N ASP A 89 -20.22 3.85 4.91
CA ASP A 89 -20.04 3.61 6.34
C ASP A 89 -18.61 3.28 6.71
N VAL A 90 -17.90 2.55 5.83
CA VAL A 90 -16.52 2.11 6.05
C VAL A 90 -15.79 1.87 4.73
N VAL A 91 -14.53 2.24 4.70
CA VAL A 91 -13.63 1.90 3.58
C VAL A 91 -12.75 0.72 3.96
N LEU A 92 -12.64 -0.26 3.06
CA LEU A 92 -11.67 -1.34 3.14
C LEU A 92 -10.57 -1.10 2.09
N PRO A 93 -9.42 -0.51 2.46
CA PRO A 93 -8.34 -0.26 1.53
C PRO A 93 -7.64 -1.57 1.15
N ILE A 94 -7.74 -1.99 -0.12
CA ILE A 94 -7.01 -3.14 -0.66
C ILE A 94 -5.91 -2.60 -1.58
N LEU A 95 -4.96 -1.90 -0.98
CA LEU A 95 -3.88 -1.21 -1.68
C LEU A 95 -2.55 -1.67 -1.11
N HIS A 96 -1.70 -2.27 -1.95
CA HIS A 96 -0.36 -2.69 -1.57
C HIS A 96 0.70 -1.65 -1.91
N GLY A 97 1.71 -1.56 -1.06
CA GLY A 97 2.87 -0.69 -1.24
C GLY A 97 2.58 0.79 -0.98
N ARG A 98 3.39 1.64 -1.61
CA ARG A 98 3.36 3.08 -1.41
C ARG A 98 1.98 3.67 -1.72
N PHE A 99 1.56 4.64 -0.93
CA PHE A 99 0.26 5.32 -0.86
C PHE A 99 -0.86 4.47 -0.24
N GLY A 100 -0.78 3.13 -0.29
CA GLY A 100 -1.79 2.24 0.29
C GLY A 100 -1.46 1.80 1.71
N GLU A 101 -0.17 1.48 1.98
CA GLU A 101 0.27 0.90 3.25
C GLU A 101 1.17 1.83 4.07
N ASP A 102 1.45 3.04 3.60
CA ASP A 102 2.36 4.01 4.22
C ASP A 102 1.67 5.10 5.06
N GLY A 103 0.36 5.01 5.24
CA GLY A 103 -0.42 6.01 5.98
C GLY A 103 -1.04 7.10 5.10
N THR A 104 -0.74 7.16 3.81
CA THR A 104 -1.22 8.22 2.92
C THR A 104 -2.72 8.15 2.71
N VAL A 105 -3.25 7.00 2.28
CA VAL A 105 -4.70 6.82 2.11
C VAL A 105 -5.45 6.87 3.43
N GLN A 106 -4.85 6.36 4.49
CA GLN A 106 -5.39 6.43 5.84
C GLN A 106 -5.53 7.89 6.29
N GLY A 107 -4.52 8.73 6.05
CA GLY A 107 -4.56 10.16 6.36
C GLY A 107 -5.65 10.90 5.58
N LEU A 108 -5.87 10.56 4.31
CA LEU A 108 -6.99 11.11 3.54
C LEU A 108 -8.33 10.75 4.18
N LEU A 109 -8.52 9.49 4.55
CA LEU A 109 -9.78 9.02 5.17
C LEU A 109 -10.00 9.63 6.55
N GLU A 110 -8.94 9.78 7.36
CA GLU A 110 -9.02 10.45 8.67
C GLU A 110 -9.39 11.93 8.54
N LEU A 111 -8.82 12.67 7.57
CA LEU A 111 -9.17 14.06 7.30
C LEU A 111 -10.66 14.22 6.92
N LEU A 112 -11.23 13.23 6.25
CA LEU A 112 -12.63 13.22 5.83
C LEU A 112 -13.57 12.60 6.89
N GLY A 113 -13.03 12.12 8.00
CA GLY A 113 -13.83 11.45 9.04
C GLY A 113 -14.46 10.13 8.58
N ILE A 114 -13.90 9.49 7.57
CA ILE A 114 -14.41 8.23 7.01
C ILE A 114 -13.76 7.04 7.73
N PRO A 115 -14.54 6.18 8.41
CA PRO A 115 -14.02 4.97 9.01
C PRO A 115 -13.38 4.04 7.97
N TYR A 116 -12.30 3.37 8.35
CA TYR A 116 -11.65 2.39 7.47
C TYR A 116 -11.12 1.18 8.26
N ALA A 117 -10.98 0.06 7.58
CA ALA A 117 -10.40 -1.14 8.15
C ALA A 117 -8.89 -1.17 7.89
N GLY A 118 -8.10 -1.38 8.95
CA GLY A 118 -6.64 -1.48 8.84
C GLY A 118 -5.89 -0.71 9.91
N GLY A 119 -4.57 -0.61 9.76
CA GLY A 119 -3.73 0.18 10.65
C GLY A 119 -3.94 1.68 10.41
N GLY A 120 -3.89 2.48 11.48
CA GLY A 120 -3.95 3.94 11.38
C GLY A 120 -2.66 4.55 10.77
N VAL A 121 -2.67 5.86 10.55
CA VAL A 121 -1.59 6.60 9.87
C VAL A 121 -0.22 6.30 10.46
N LEU A 122 -0.05 6.43 11.77
CA LEU A 122 1.24 6.22 12.44
C LEU A 122 1.74 4.78 12.26
N MET A 123 0.86 3.80 12.46
CA MET A 123 1.22 2.38 12.36
C MET A 123 1.61 2.00 10.93
N SER A 124 0.86 2.48 9.96
CA SER A 124 1.14 2.27 8.53
C SER A 124 2.48 2.89 8.12
N ALA A 125 2.74 4.14 8.53
CA ALA A 125 4.01 4.82 8.25
C ALA A 125 5.22 4.10 8.87
N ILE A 126 5.11 3.68 10.12
CA ILE A 126 6.15 2.90 10.81
C ILE A 126 6.34 1.56 10.09
N GLY A 127 5.26 0.84 9.78
CA GLY A 127 5.30 -0.48 9.16
C GLY A 127 5.94 -0.48 7.76
N MET A 128 5.77 0.59 7.01
CA MET A 128 6.37 0.73 5.68
C MET A 128 7.91 0.87 5.75
N SER A 129 8.46 1.51 6.78
CA SER A 129 9.91 1.71 6.94
C SER A 129 10.56 0.58 7.75
N LYS A 130 11.29 -0.33 7.09
CA LYS A 130 11.98 -1.44 7.75
C LYS A 130 12.93 -0.99 8.85
N ASN A 131 13.63 0.12 8.63
CA ASN A 131 14.55 0.67 9.62
C ASN A 131 13.81 1.19 10.86
N VAL A 132 12.76 2.00 10.65
CA VAL A 132 11.97 2.57 11.76
C VAL A 132 11.24 1.46 12.51
N THR A 133 10.62 0.51 11.81
CA THR A 133 9.96 -0.67 12.43
C THR A 133 10.93 -1.39 13.38
N LYS A 134 12.15 -1.70 12.91
CA LYS A 134 13.15 -2.38 13.74
C LYS A 134 13.60 -1.54 14.94
N GLN A 135 13.72 -0.23 14.79
CA GLN A 135 14.04 0.67 15.90
C GLN A 135 12.94 0.67 16.96
N VAL A 136 11.67 0.78 16.54
CA VAL A 136 10.52 0.75 17.44
C VAL A 136 10.42 -0.61 18.17
N LEU A 137 10.51 -1.72 17.44
CA LEU A 137 10.48 -3.06 18.04
C LEU A 137 11.61 -3.25 19.05
N ARG A 138 12.82 -2.82 18.73
CA ARG A 138 13.97 -2.90 19.64
C ARG A 138 13.76 -2.04 20.89
N SER A 139 13.18 -0.84 20.76
CA SER A 139 12.88 0.01 21.93
C SER A 139 11.80 -0.60 22.84
N ALA A 140 10.94 -1.44 22.28
CA ALA A 140 9.94 -2.22 23.01
C ALA A 140 10.47 -3.59 23.52
N ASN A 141 11.78 -3.83 23.45
CA ASN A 141 12.43 -5.09 23.82
C ASN A 141 11.94 -6.32 23.02
N VAL A 142 11.41 -6.10 21.82
CA VAL A 142 11.07 -7.19 20.89
C VAL A 142 12.33 -7.58 20.11
N PRO A 143 12.73 -8.86 20.10
CA PRO A 143 13.92 -9.31 19.38
C PRO A 143 13.81 -9.04 17.88
N VAL A 144 14.84 -8.47 17.30
CA VAL A 144 14.97 -8.23 15.85
C VAL A 144 16.32 -8.69 15.37
N VAL A 145 16.39 -9.22 14.14
CA VAL A 145 17.68 -9.58 13.53
C VAL A 145 18.57 -8.33 13.39
N PRO A 146 19.88 -8.45 13.58
CA PRO A 146 20.83 -7.36 13.36
C PRO A 146 20.66 -6.72 11.97
N TRP A 147 20.85 -5.42 11.88
CA TRP A 147 20.77 -4.69 10.60
C TRP A 147 21.65 -3.45 10.60
N VAL A 148 21.97 -2.99 9.41
CA VAL A 148 22.56 -1.70 9.13
C VAL A 148 21.67 -0.95 8.15
N ALA A 149 21.22 0.24 8.50
CA ALA A 149 20.55 1.15 7.59
C ALA A 149 21.56 2.17 7.08
N VAL A 150 21.70 2.28 5.76
CA VAL A 150 22.68 3.15 5.12
C VAL A 150 22.04 3.87 3.93
N THR A 151 22.35 5.14 3.76
CA THR A 151 21.91 5.95 2.64
C THR A 151 23.05 6.18 1.63
N ARG A 152 22.72 6.64 0.43
CA ARG A 152 23.73 7.07 -0.54
C ARG A 152 24.61 8.20 0.01
N ALA A 153 24.02 9.12 0.77
CA ALA A 153 24.77 10.23 1.40
C ALA A 153 25.76 9.72 2.46
N ASP A 154 25.37 8.69 3.22
CA ASP A 154 26.25 8.05 4.20
C ASP A 154 27.47 7.41 3.53
N LEU A 155 27.25 6.65 2.46
CA LEU A 155 28.34 6.04 1.70
C LEU A 155 29.26 7.08 1.04
N ALA A 156 28.70 8.18 0.55
CA ALA A 156 29.48 9.27 -0.04
C ALA A 156 30.34 10.00 1.01
N ARG A 157 29.86 10.06 2.27
CA ARG A 157 30.56 10.72 3.37
C ARG A 157 31.70 9.89 3.94
N ASP A 158 31.48 8.62 4.21
CA ASP A 158 32.48 7.71 4.80
C ASP A 158 32.16 6.25 4.43
N ARG A 159 32.57 5.88 3.23
CA ARG A 159 32.36 4.53 2.71
C ARG A 159 33.02 3.45 3.61
N ALA A 160 34.23 3.71 4.08
CA ALA A 160 35.00 2.74 4.88
C ALA A 160 34.30 2.44 6.23
N LEU A 161 33.71 3.47 6.87
CA LEU A 161 32.93 3.28 8.08
C LEU A 161 31.73 2.36 7.84
N TRP A 162 30.98 2.61 6.77
CA TRP A 162 29.77 1.85 6.49
C TRP A 162 30.07 0.43 6.04
N GLU A 163 31.12 0.20 5.24
CA GLU A 163 31.58 -1.15 4.89
C GLU A 163 31.99 -1.94 6.14
N ARG A 164 32.70 -1.33 7.08
CA ARG A 164 33.05 -1.98 8.34
C ARG A 164 31.80 -2.35 9.16
N ARG A 165 30.79 -1.47 9.22
CA ARG A 165 29.51 -1.75 9.91
C ARG A 165 28.74 -2.88 9.25
N MET A 166 28.69 -2.91 7.92
CA MET A 166 28.03 -3.98 7.19
C MET A 166 28.74 -5.33 7.37
N ARG A 167 30.10 -5.34 7.33
CA ARG A 167 30.91 -6.54 7.56
C ARG A 167 30.83 -7.09 8.99
N ALA A 168 30.34 -6.29 9.94
CA ALA A 168 30.05 -6.77 11.29
C ALA A 168 28.75 -7.59 11.40
N LEU A 169 28.00 -7.70 10.32
CA LEU A 169 26.89 -8.64 10.20
C LEU A 169 27.42 -9.98 9.67
N ASP A 170 26.87 -11.08 10.20
CA ASP A 170 27.22 -12.42 9.73
C ASP A 170 26.58 -12.70 8.36
N LEU A 171 27.34 -13.34 7.47
CA LEU A 171 26.84 -13.80 6.18
C LEU A 171 25.97 -15.06 6.35
N PRO A 172 24.93 -15.24 5.54
CA PRO A 172 24.52 -14.36 4.45
C PRO A 172 23.72 -13.15 4.93
N VAL A 173 23.93 -12.00 4.29
CA VAL A 173 23.09 -10.81 4.53
C VAL A 173 22.10 -10.60 3.38
N PHE A 174 21.01 -9.87 3.67
CA PHE A 174 20.00 -9.49 2.68
C PHE A 174 19.95 -7.99 2.55
N VAL A 175 20.34 -7.48 1.40
CA VAL A 175 20.18 -6.06 1.03
C VAL A 175 18.73 -5.85 0.61
N LYS A 176 18.08 -4.84 1.20
CA LYS A 176 16.65 -4.56 0.96
C LYS A 176 16.41 -3.06 0.86
N PRO A 177 15.56 -2.59 -0.05
CA PRO A 177 15.05 -1.23 0.03
C PRO A 177 14.35 -1.00 1.37
N ASN A 178 14.51 0.20 1.95
CA ASN A 178 13.88 0.52 3.23
C ASN A 178 12.35 0.50 3.14
N GLU A 179 11.80 1.03 2.05
CA GLU A 179 10.37 1.30 1.84
C GLU A 179 9.82 0.57 0.60
N ALA A 180 9.92 -0.75 0.60
CA ALA A 180 9.33 -1.58 -0.46
C ALA A 180 8.78 -2.88 0.13
N GLY A 181 7.71 -3.39 -0.47
CA GLY A 181 7.10 -4.67 -0.14
C GLY A 181 7.45 -5.77 -1.15
N SER A 182 6.75 -6.90 -1.06
CA SER A 182 6.75 -8.02 -2.04
C SER A 182 8.14 -8.48 -2.51
N SER A 183 9.16 -8.35 -1.66
CA SER A 183 10.57 -8.68 -1.98
C SER A 183 11.17 -7.93 -3.17
N VAL A 184 10.56 -6.85 -3.62
CA VAL A 184 11.09 -6.01 -4.70
C VAL A 184 12.45 -5.43 -4.29
N GLY A 185 13.48 -5.64 -5.12
CA GLY A 185 14.84 -5.14 -4.88
C GLY A 185 15.57 -5.82 -3.74
N VAL A 186 15.14 -7.01 -3.29
CA VAL A 186 15.87 -7.80 -2.28
C VAL A 186 16.96 -8.63 -2.95
N THR A 187 18.18 -8.52 -2.43
CA THR A 187 19.33 -9.28 -2.90
C THR A 187 19.98 -10.01 -1.73
N LYS A 188 20.24 -11.32 -1.88
CA LYS A 188 21.03 -12.10 -0.95
C LYS A 188 22.51 -11.95 -1.32
N VAL A 189 23.33 -11.62 -0.34
CA VAL A 189 24.79 -11.56 -0.44
C VAL A 189 25.35 -12.70 0.39
N SER A 190 26.03 -13.63 -0.24
CA SER A 190 26.60 -14.81 0.38
C SER A 190 28.12 -14.68 0.62
N ARG A 191 28.77 -13.76 -0.08
CA ARG A 191 30.19 -13.41 0.05
C ARG A 191 30.32 -11.89 -0.05
N TRP A 192 31.34 -11.33 0.59
CA TRP A 192 31.54 -9.86 0.60
C TRP A 192 32.05 -9.30 -0.75
N GLU A 193 32.41 -10.16 -1.67
CA GLU A 193 32.83 -9.82 -3.05
C GLU A 193 31.63 -9.73 -4.02
N ASP A 194 30.46 -10.24 -3.61
CA ASP A 194 29.22 -10.14 -4.36
C ASP A 194 28.61 -8.73 -4.15
#